data_5b83054d961fa22258662a7aa5bb6352
#
_entry.id   5b83054d961fa22258662a7aa5bb6352
#
_cell.length_a   1.000
_cell.length_b   1.000
_cell.length_c   1.000
_cell.angle_alpha   90.00
_cell.angle_beta   90.00
_cell.angle_gamma   90.00
#
_symmetry.space_group_name_H-M   'P 1'
#
loop_
_entity.id
_entity.type
_entity.pdbx_description
1 polymer ?
#
loop_
_entity_poly.entity_id
_entity_poly.type
_entity_poly.pdbx_seq_one_letter_code
_entity_poly.pdbx_strand_id
1 'polypeptide(L)'
;MKLTYQGEIPVKKNTQRISKHGGIYKPKNAADFEETIGWEWRLTRQEPVPGTFKIVSGAFYIPERKDLDGCLTSLLDALQYAGAIENDRLLRSINDLKKIPLEKGAQERLEITIEAYT
;
A
#
# COMPACT_ATOMS: atom_id res chain seq x y z
N MET A 1 -3.52 -13.10 4.27
CA MET A 1 -2.27 -12.35 4.50
C MET A 1 -2.57 -11.13 5.34
N LYS A 2 -1.87 -10.98 6.44
CA LYS A 2 -1.98 -9.80 7.31
C LYS A 2 -0.66 -9.06 7.33
N LEU A 3 -0.73 -7.73 7.23
CA LEU A 3 0.46 -6.89 7.23
C LEU A 3 0.20 -5.64 8.07
N THR A 4 1.19 -5.25 8.86
CA THR A 4 1.22 -3.98 9.57
C THR A 4 2.48 -3.22 9.18
N TYR A 5 2.38 -1.88 9.20
CA TYR A 5 3.51 -1.02 8.87
C TYR A 5 3.41 0.27 9.68
N GLN A 6 4.54 0.74 10.18
CA GLN A 6 4.65 2.03 10.85
C GLN A 6 5.64 2.89 10.08
N GLY A 7 5.24 4.09 9.72
CA GLY A 7 6.06 5.03 8.99
C GLY A 7 5.24 5.82 7.99
N GLU A 8 5.89 6.74 7.30
CA GLU A 8 5.22 7.57 6.31
C GLU A 8 4.65 6.73 5.17
N ILE A 9 3.39 6.99 4.83
CA ILE A 9 2.68 6.30 3.75
C ILE A 9 2.51 7.29 2.60
N PRO A 10 3.14 7.04 1.44
CA PRO A 10 3.01 7.94 0.31
C PRO A 10 1.62 7.88 -0.32
N VAL A 11 1.18 9.00 -0.85
CA VAL A 11 -0.06 9.07 -1.64
C VAL A 11 0.33 8.99 -3.11
N LYS A 12 -0.06 7.91 -3.77
CA LYS A 12 0.20 7.77 -5.19
C LYS A 12 -1.00 8.28 -5.98
N LYS A 13 -0.73 9.27 -6.84
CA LYS A 13 -1.71 9.75 -7.81
C LYS A 13 -1.39 9.11 -9.16
N ASN A 14 -2.39 8.98 -10.01
CA ASN A 14 -2.25 8.35 -11.33
C ASN A 14 -1.38 9.14 -12.31
N THR A 15 -0.67 10.16 -11.85
CA THR A 15 0.22 10.96 -12.66
C THR A 15 1.66 10.63 -12.33
N GLN A 16 2.38 10.07 -13.28
CA GLN A 16 3.81 9.90 -13.17
C GLN A 16 4.49 11.24 -13.44
N ARG A 17 5.51 11.55 -12.66
CA ARG A 17 6.31 12.75 -12.88
C ARG A 17 7.32 12.49 -14.00
N ILE A 18 7.44 13.43 -14.91
CA ILE A 18 8.42 13.36 -15.99
C ILE A 18 9.57 14.28 -15.61
N SER A 19 10.80 13.75 -15.69
CA SER A 19 12.00 14.55 -15.41
C SER A 19 12.26 15.59 -16.50
N LYS A 20 13.13 16.56 -16.22
CA LYS A 20 13.52 17.61 -17.19
C LYS A 20 14.11 17.04 -18.49
N HIS A 21 14.62 15.82 -18.44
CA HIS A 21 15.21 15.15 -19.58
C HIS A 21 14.26 14.15 -20.24
N GLY A 22 12.97 14.20 -19.91
CA GLY A 22 11.95 13.32 -20.48
C GLY A 22 11.86 11.94 -19.88
N GLY A 23 12.66 11.62 -18.87
CA GLY A 23 12.59 10.34 -18.17
C GLY A 23 11.49 10.33 -17.13
N ILE A 24 10.93 9.15 -16.88
CA ILE A 24 9.96 8.93 -15.80
C ILE A 24 10.74 8.47 -14.58
N TYR A 25 10.47 9.06 -13.42
CA TYR A 25 11.13 8.66 -12.19
C TYR A 25 10.13 8.47 -11.05
N LYS A 26 10.51 7.60 -10.10
CA LYS A 26 9.73 7.35 -8.88
C LYS A 26 10.27 8.23 -7.75
N PRO A 27 9.40 8.97 -7.04
CA PRO A 27 9.86 9.74 -5.89
C PRO A 27 10.53 8.86 -4.84
N LYS A 28 11.53 9.38 -4.17
CA LYS A 28 12.31 8.63 -3.19
C LYS A 28 11.47 8.01 -2.09
N ASN A 29 10.49 8.75 -1.55
CA ASN A 29 9.61 8.26 -0.49
C ASN A 29 8.78 7.04 -0.93
N ALA A 30 8.37 7.00 -2.20
CA ALA A 30 7.64 5.85 -2.74
C ALA A 30 8.55 4.63 -2.86
N ALA A 31 9.79 4.82 -3.31
CA ALA A 31 10.76 3.73 -3.43
C ALA A 31 11.13 3.17 -2.04
N ASP A 32 11.35 4.03 -1.07
CA ASP A 32 11.67 3.62 0.31
C ASP A 32 10.49 2.85 0.92
N PHE A 33 9.27 3.31 0.68
CA PHE A 33 8.05 2.62 1.15
C PHE A 33 7.93 1.23 0.55
N GLU A 34 8.11 1.10 -0.77
CA GLU A 34 8.05 -0.22 -1.44
C GLU A 34 9.06 -1.19 -0.88
N GLU A 35 10.28 -0.73 -0.66
CA GLU A 35 11.34 -1.56 -0.09
C GLU A 35 10.99 -2.01 1.32
N THR A 36 10.52 -1.09 2.15
CA THR A 36 10.15 -1.40 3.54
C THR A 36 8.96 -2.36 3.60
N ILE A 37 7.92 -2.14 2.80
CA ILE A 37 6.78 -3.05 2.73
C ILE A 37 7.23 -4.45 2.30
N GLY A 38 8.15 -4.54 1.34
CA GLY A 38 8.70 -5.82 0.91
C GLY A 38 9.39 -6.56 2.05
N TRP A 39 10.19 -5.86 2.84
CA TRP A 39 10.84 -6.44 4.01
C TRP A 39 9.84 -6.88 5.07
N GLU A 40 8.87 -6.02 5.40
CA GLU A 40 7.84 -6.34 6.39
C GLU A 40 7.05 -7.58 5.99
N TRP A 41 6.68 -7.68 4.71
CA TRP A 41 5.95 -8.85 4.21
C TRP A 41 6.80 -10.13 4.30
N ARG A 42 8.07 -10.07 3.88
CA ARG A 42 8.96 -11.25 3.95
C ARG A 42 9.17 -11.73 5.38
N LEU A 43 9.27 -10.80 6.33
CA LEU A 43 9.45 -11.15 7.74
C LEU A 43 8.24 -11.90 8.31
N THR A 44 7.06 -11.71 7.75
CA THR A 44 5.85 -12.43 8.20
C THR A 44 5.88 -13.90 7.79
N ARG A 45 6.67 -14.26 6.78
CA ARG A 45 6.77 -15.61 6.20
C ARG A 45 5.44 -16.15 5.72
N GLN A 46 4.52 -15.27 5.36
CA GLN A 46 3.22 -15.64 4.79
C GLN A 46 3.35 -15.95 3.31
N GLU A 47 2.46 -16.84 2.83
CA GLU A 47 2.41 -17.17 1.41
C GLU A 47 1.84 -15.99 0.60
N PRO A 48 2.29 -15.81 -0.65
CA PRO A 48 1.64 -14.86 -1.56
C PRO A 48 0.18 -15.22 -1.79
N VAL A 49 -0.63 -14.20 -2.04
CA VAL A 49 -2.04 -14.40 -2.39
C VAL A 49 -2.15 -14.55 -3.90
N PRO A 50 -2.47 -15.75 -4.42
CA PRO A 50 -2.52 -15.97 -5.86
C PRO A 50 -3.82 -15.48 -6.47
N GLY A 51 -3.75 -15.00 -7.71
CA GLY A 51 -4.93 -14.65 -8.50
C GLY A 51 -5.75 -13.50 -7.93
N THR A 52 -7.06 -13.58 -8.12
CA THR A 52 -7.98 -12.55 -7.64
C THR A 52 -8.05 -12.53 -6.11
N PHE A 53 -8.17 -11.35 -5.56
CA PHE A 53 -8.12 -11.19 -4.10
C PHE A 53 -9.12 -10.14 -3.61
N LYS A 54 -9.33 -10.14 -2.30
CA LYS A 54 -10.19 -9.17 -1.63
C LYS A 54 -9.45 -8.55 -0.43
N ILE A 55 -9.80 -7.34 -0.09
CA ILE A 55 -9.40 -6.71 1.16
C ILE A 55 -10.48 -7.03 2.19
N VAL A 56 -10.14 -7.85 3.17
CA VAL A 56 -11.05 -8.23 4.24
C VAL A 56 -11.23 -7.06 5.20
N SER A 57 -10.14 -6.45 5.60
CA SER A 57 -10.14 -5.26 6.44
C SER A 57 -8.87 -4.47 6.22
N GLY A 58 -8.97 -3.16 6.39
CA GLY A 58 -7.83 -2.28 6.31
C GLY A 58 -8.07 -1.00 7.11
N ALA A 59 -7.03 -0.50 7.75
CA ALA A 59 -7.07 0.76 8.47
C ALA A 59 -5.80 1.54 8.18
N PHE A 60 -5.96 2.77 7.71
CA PHE A 60 -4.86 3.69 7.45
C PHE A 60 -4.95 4.84 8.44
N TYR A 61 -3.97 4.93 9.32
CA TYR A 61 -3.84 6.00 10.31
C TYR A 61 -2.94 7.06 9.69
N ILE A 62 -3.55 8.05 9.07
CA ILE A 62 -2.88 9.05 8.23
C ILE A 62 -3.44 10.45 8.50
N PRO A 63 -2.67 11.52 8.19
CA PRO A 63 -3.20 12.88 8.31
C PRO A 63 -4.42 13.11 7.41
N GLU A 64 -5.30 14.01 7.84
CA GLU A 64 -6.52 14.33 7.10
C GLU A 64 -6.25 14.75 5.65
N ARG A 65 -5.11 15.41 5.40
CA ARG A 65 -4.73 15.87 4.06
C ARG A 65 -4.41 14.75 3.07
N LYS A 66 -4.17 13.53 3.56
CA LYS A 66 -3.83 12.39 2.68
C LYS A 66 -5.09 11.65 2.25
N ASP A 67 -5.16 11.30 0.98
CA ASP A 67 -6.28 10.55 0.43
C ASP A 67 -6.14 9.06 0.70
N LEU A 68 -7.21 8.44 1.17
CA LEU A 68 -7.23 7.01 1.45
C LEU A 68 -6.95 6.17 0.20
N ASP A 69 -7.57 6.51 -0.92
CA ASP A 69 -7.40 5.79 -2.18
C ASP A 69 -5.95 5.87 -2.69
N GLY A 70 -5.31 7.03 -2.55
CA GLY A 70 -3.92 7.20 -2.93
C GLY A 70 -2.97 6.36 -2.07
N CYS A 71 -3.24 6.29 -0.76
CA CYS A 71 -2.46 5.45 0.15
C CYS A 71 -2.67 3.96 -0.16
N LEU A 72 -3.89 3.54 -0.44
CA LEU A 72 -4.17 2.17 -0.84
C LEU A 72 -3.43 1.80 -2.12
N THR A 73 -3.46 2.69 -3.12
CA THR A 73 -2.75 2.46 -4.37
C THR A 73 -1.25 2.26 -4.13
N SER A 74 -0.64 3.08 -3.28
CA SER A 74 0.76 2.93 -2.91
C SER A 74 1.03 1.57 -2.27
N LEU A 75 0.16 1.13 -1.38
CA LEU A 75 0.31 -0.16 -0.70
C LEU A 75 0.19 -1.33 -1.68
N LEU A 76 -0.83 -1.31 -2.55
CA LEU A 76 -1.01 -2.39 -3.52
C LEU A 76 0.15 -2.47 -4.51
N ASP A 77 0.68 -1.34 -4.95
CA ASP A 77 1.88 -1.31 -5.79
C ASP A 77 3.08 -1.93 -5.08
N ALA A 78 3.25 -1.60 -3.80
CA ALA A 78 4.35 -2.13 -3.00
C ALA A 78 4.21 -3.65 -2.81
N LEU A 79 3.00 -4.13 -2.55
CA LEU A 79 2.73 -5.57 -2.40
C LEU A 79 2.94 -6.32 -3.72
N GLN A 80 2.56 -5.72 -4.85
CA GLN A 80 2.81 -6.30 -6.16
C GLN A 80 4.31 -6.36 -6.45
N TYR A 81 5.04 -5.30 -6.17
CA TYR A 81 6.49 -5.26 -6.35
C TYR A 81 7.19 -6.31 -5.50
N ALA A 82 6.72 -6.53 -4.27
CA ALA A 82 7.27 -7.54 -3.36
C ALA A 82 6.90 -8.97 -3.75
N GLY A 83 5.91 -9.16 -4.61
CA GLY A 83 5.41 -10.48 -4.99
C GLY A 83 4.35 -11.04 -4.05
N ALA A 84 3.84 -10.23 -3.13
CA ALA A 84 2.78 -10.65 -2.22
C ALA A 84 1.43 -10.83 -2.91
N ILE A 85 1.18 -10.06 -3.95
CA ILE A 85 0.04 -10.21 -4.87
C ILE A 85 0.58 -10.21 -6.30
N GLU A 86 -0.18 -10.79 -7.22
CA GLU A 86 0.27 -10.87 -8.61
C GLU A 86 0.12 -9.55 -9.35
N ASN A 87 -1.03 -8.89 -9.17
CA ASN A 87 -1.32 -7.60 -9.82
C ASN A 87 -2.45 -6.90 -9.06
N ASP A 88 -2.35 -5.59 -8.91
CA ASP A 88 -3.35 -4.79 -8.18
C ASP A 88 -4.71 -4.79 -8.88
N ARG A 89 -4.75 -4.95 -10.20
CA ARG A 89 -6.02 -5.05 -10.95
C ARG A 89 -6.83 -6.30 -10.63
N LEU A 90 -6.24 -7.25 -9.91
CA LEU A 90 -6.93 -8.48 -9.50
C LEU A 90 -7.75 -8.30 -8.22
N LEU A 91 -7.76 -7.11 -7.65
CA LEU A 91 -8.64 -6.78 -6.53
C LEU A 91 -10.10 -6.83 -6.98
N ARG A 92 -10.91 -7.64 -6.30
CA ARG A 92 -12.32 -7.84 -6.64
C ARG A 92 -13.29 -7.25 -5.64
N SER A 93 -12.89 -7.15 -4.38
CA SER A 93 -13.80 -6.73 -3.32
C SER A 93 -13.05 -6.06 -2.19
N ILE A 94 -13.68 -5.06 -1.61
CA ILE A 94 -13.20 -4.40 -0.39
C ILE A 94 -14.33 -4.50 0.62
N ASN A 95 -14.15 -5.32 1.65
CA ASN A 95 -15.18 -5.52 2.67
C ASN A 95 -15.17 -4.41 3.70
N ASP A 96 -13.98 -3.99 4.13
CA ASP A 96 -13.82 -2.90 5.10
C ASP A 96 -12.50 -2.19 4.86
N LEU A 97 -12.56 -0.87 4.77
CA LEU A 97 -11.40 -0.02 4.61
C LEU A 97 -11.67 1.30 5.27
N LYS A 98 -10.78 1.71 6.19
CA LYS A 98 -10.99 2.90 6.99
C LYS A 98 -9.80 3.84 6.92
N LYS A 99 -10.10 5.12 6.92
CA LYS A 99 -9.13 6.19 7.17
C LYS A 99 -9.38 6.70 8.58
N ILE A 100 -8.34 6.66 9.40
CA ILE A 100 -8.40 7.19 10.76
C ILE A 100 -7.48 8.39 10.83
N PRO A 101 -8.01 9.62 10.84
CA PRO A 101 -7.18 10.82 10.83
C PRO A 101 -6.30 10.89 12.08
N LEU A 102 -5.04 11.25 11.86
CA LEU A 102 -4.07 11.41 12.94
C LEU A 102 -3.96 12.86 13.34
N GLU A 103 -3.66 13.05 14.63
CA GLU A 103 -3.26 14.35 15.13
C GLU A 103 -1.90 14.74 14.57
N LYS A 104 -1.64 16.04 14.49
CA LYS A 104 -0.38 16.57 14.01
C LYS A 104 0.78 16.01 14.83
N GLY A 105 1.77 15.47 14.14
CA GLY A 105 2.97 14.89 14.76
C GLY A 105 2.87 13.44 15.15
N ALA A 106 1.69 12.80 15.05
CA ALA A 106 1.56 11.38 15.30
C ALA A 106 2.14 10.56 14.14
N GLN A 107 2.70 9.41 14.47
CA GLN A 107 3.28 8.52 13.47
C GLN A 107 2.20 7.81 12.66
N GLU A 108 2.36 7.84 11.34
CA GLU A 108 1.47 7.11 10.42
C GLU A 108 1.67 5.62 10.56
N ARG A 109 0.60 4.87 10.31
CA ARG A 109 0.65 3.41 10.29
C ARG A 109 -0.49 2.85 9.46
N LEU A 110 -0.38 1.59 9.08
CA LEU A 110 -1.45 0.86 8.42
C LEU A 110 -1.53 -0.57 8.92
N GLU A 111 -2.71 -1.13 8.79
CA GLU A 111 -3.00 -2.53 9.05
C GLU A 111 -3.88 -3.01 7.92
N ILE A 112 -3.56 -4.17 7.33
CA ILE A 112 -4.37 -4.70 6.23
C ILE A 112 -4.43 -6.22 6.29
N THR A 113 -5.60 -6.76 5.93
CA THR A 113 -5.81 -8.19 5.76
C THR A 113 -6.34 -8.43 4.36
N ILE A 114 -5.64 -9.26 3.60
CA ILE A 114 -5.97 -9.62 2.22
C ILE A 114 -6.11 -11.14 2.14
N GLU A 115 -7.12 -11.61 1.41
CA GLU A 115 -7.35 -13.03 1.17
C GLU A 115 -7.68 -13.26 -0.30
N ALA A 116 -7.49 -14.51 -0.75
CA ALA A 116 -7.93 -14.91 -2.08
C ALA A 116 -9.44 -14.72 -2.20
N TYR A 117 -9.87 -14.23 -3.36
CA TYR A 117 -11.28 -14.03 -3.64
C TYR A 117 -11.89 -15.35 -4.13
N THR A 118 -12.92 -15.79 -3.45
CA THR A 118 -13.61 -17.04 -3.78
C THR A 118 -15.09 -16.82 -4.00
#